data_68f4caf7419cc96531095fcda70361a9
#
_entry.id   68f4caf7419cc96531095fcda70361a9
#
_cell.length_a   1.000
_cell.length_b   1.000
_cell.length_c   1.000
_cell.angle_alpha   90.00
_cell.angle_beta   90.00
_cell.angle_gamma   90.00
#
_symmetry.space_group_name_H-M   'P 1'
#
loop_
_entity.id
_entity.type
_entity.pdbx_description
1 polymer ?
#
loop_
_entity_poly.entity_id
_entity_poly.type
_entity_poly.pdbx_seq_one_letter_code
_entity_poly.pdbx_strand_id
1 'polypeptide(L)' 'IALRIANPYSHRQEGMRGQGLIAIALHAAQRGTPLSVFGDGSMVRDYVHADDVVATMAAMVGRPHQHEVYNLG' A
#
# COMPACT_ATOMS: atom_id res chain seq x y z
N ILE A 1 18.65 5.40 8.78
CA ILE A 1 17.58 5.92 7.94
C ILE A 1 16.28 5.16 8.18
N ALA A 2 15.17 5.86 8.19
CA ALA A 2 13.85 5.27 8.35
C ALA A 2 12.93 5.69 7.20
N LEU A 3 12.10 4.76 6.73
CA LEU A 3 11.04 5.03 5.76
C LEU A 3 9.68 4.95 6.46
N ARG A 4 8.89 6.00 6.32
CA ARG A 4 7.48 5.99 6.69
C ARG A 4 6.66 5.68 5.45
N ILE A 5 6.22 4.44 5.35
CA ILE A 5 5.51 3.94 4.18
C ILE A 5 4.02 4.18 4.39
N ALA A 6 3.33 4.72 3.39
CA ALA A 6 1.87 4.85 3.36
C ALA A 6 1.20 3.47 3.37
N ASN A 7 0.01 3.32 2.84
CA ASN A 7 -0.66 2.01 2.81
C ASN A 7 -0.13 1.17 1.62
N PRO A 8 0.80 0.24 1.84
CA PRO A 8 1.30 -0.57 0.74
C PRO A 8 0.24 -1.60 0.32
N TYR A 9 0.16 -1.85 -0.99
CA TYR A 9 -0.67 -2.90 -1.54
C TYR A 9 0.07 -3.71 -2.59
N SER A 10 -0.36 -4.95 -2.80
CA SER A 10 0.28 -5.86 -3.75
C SER A 10 -0.71 -6.93 -4.18
N HIS A 11 -0.53 -7.47 -5.38
CA HIS A 11 -1.24 -8.65 -5.86
C HIS A 11 -0.99 -9.90 -5.00
N ARG A 12 0.06 -9.90 -4.20
CA ARG A 12 0.42 -11.02 -3.31
C ARG A 12 -0.41 -11.08 -2.03
N GLN A 13 -1.27 -10.09 -1.78
CA GLN A 13 -2.17 -10.07 -0.62
C GLN A 13 -3.40 -10.98 -0.81
N GLU A 14 -3.57 -11.56 -1.98
CA GLU A 14 -4.72 -12.38 -2.32
C GLU A 14 -4.85 -13.59 -1.38
N GLY A 15 -6.07 -13.84 -0.89
CA GLY A 15 -6.40 -14.96 -0.03
C GLY A 15 -5.97 -14.82 1.44
N MET A 16 -5.33 -13.73 1.82
CA MET A 16 -4.87 -13.51 3.20
C MET A 16 -5.94 -12.83 4.06
N ARG A 17 -6.09 -13.30 5.29
CA ARG A 17 -6.93 -12.65 6.29
C ARG A 17 -6.38 -11.26 6.62
N GLY A 18 -7.25 -10.26 6.71
CA GLY A 18 -6.83 -8.88 7.02
C GLY A 18 -6.23 -8.15 5.83
N GLN A 19 -6.59 -8.55 4.62
CA GLN A 19 -6.18 -7.86 3.40
C GLN A 19 -6.56 -6.37 3.43
N GLY A 20 -5.71 -5.54 2.83
CA GLY A 20 -6.00 -4.13 2.64
C GLY A 20 -7.18 -3.89 1.70
N LEU A 21 -7.72 -2.68 1.75
CA LEU A 21 -8.92 -2.30 0.99
C LEU A 21 -8.78 -2.58 -0.51
N ILE A 22 -7.63 -2.31 -1.11
CA ILE A 22 -7.42 -2.51 -2.56
C ILE A 22 -7.59 -3.98 -2.94
N ALA A 23 -6.99 -4.90 -2.17
CA ALA A 23 -7.13 -6.33 -2.43
C ALA A 23 -8.58 -6.79 -2.28
N ILE A 24 -9.27 -6.32 -1.25
CA ILE A 24 -10.69 -6.64 -1.00
C ILE A 24 -11.56 -6.11 -2.15
N ALA A 25 -11.34 -4.87 -2.58
CA ALA A 25 -12.09 -4.24 -3.66
C ALA A 25 -11.91 -4.97 -4.99
N LEU A 26 -10.68 -5.34 -5.33
CA LEU A 26 -10.39 -6.11 -6.54
C LEU A 26 -11.05 -7.48 -6.52
N HIS A 27 -11.03 -8.14 -5.36
CA HIS A 27 -11.68 -9.45 -5.20
C HIS A 27 -13.19 -9.36 -5.38
N ALA A 28 -13.81 -8.34 -4.77
CA ALA A 28 -15.23 -8.07 -4.92
C ALA A 28 -15.59 -7.77 -6.39
N ALA A 29 -14.80 -6.96 -7.07
CA ALA A 29 -15.00 -6.62 -8.48
C ALA A 29 -14.92 -7.86 -9.39
N GLN A 30 -13.96 -8.72 -9.16
CA GLN A 30 -13.80 -9.97 -9.94
C GLN A 30 -14.97 -10.93 -9.76
N ARG A 31 -15.57 -10.95 -8.58
CA ARG A 31 -16.72 -11.81 -8.25
C ARG A 31 -18.07 -11.17 -8.53
N GLY A 32 -18.10 -9.88 -8.88
CA GLY A 32 -19.36 -9.14 -9.05
C GLY A 32 -20.14 -8.98 -7.75
N THR A 33 -19.44 -9.00 -6.59
CA THR A 33 -20.05 -8.86 -5.27
C THR A 33 -19.92 -7.42 -4.75
N PRO A 34 -20.86 -6.96 -3.90
CA PRO A 34 -20.77 -5.63 -3.32
C PRO A 34 -19.55 -5.48 -2.40
N LEU A 35 -19.00 -4.27 -2.37
CA LEU A 35 -17.98 -3.86 -1.41
C LEU A 35 -18.63 -3.10 -0.27
N SER A 36 -18.42 -3.56 0.97
CA SER A 36 -18.88 -2.82 2.16
C SER A 36 -17.96 -1.64 2.44
N VAL A 37 -18.53 -0.44 2.47
CA VAL A 37 -17.82 0.79 2.81
C VAL A 37 -18.27 1.25 4.18
N PHE A 38 -17.34 1.36 5.14
CA PHE A 38 -17.66 1.87 6.46
C PHE A 38 -17.72 3.40 6.46
N GLY A 39 -18.73 3.94 7.17
CA GLY A 39 -18.97 5.37 7.19
C GLY A 39 -19.63 5.87 5.89
N ASP A 40 -19.32 7.09 5.50
CA ASP A 40 -19.91 7.77 4.34
C ASP A 40 -19.04 7.71 3.06
N GLY A 41 -17.92 6.99 3.11
CA GLY A 41 -17.00 6.88 1.99
C GLY A 41 -16.08 8.09 1.80
N SER A 42 -16.09 9.05 2.71
CA SER A 42 -15.26 10.26 2.60
C SER A 42 -13.82 10.05 3.06
N MET A 43 -13.50 8.92 3.67
CA MET A 43 -12.17 8.63 4.18
C MET A 43 -11.15 8.52 3.05
N VAL A 44 -10.07 9.28 3.15
CA VAL A 44 -8.97 9.30 2.19
C VAL A 44 -7.77 8.56 2.76
N ARG A 45 -7.13 7.72 1.93
CA ARG A 45 -5.88 7.03 2.25
C ARG A 45 -4.89 7.21 1.11
N ASP A 46 -3.62 7.29 1.47
CA ASP A 46 -2.53 7.29 0.52
C ASP A 46 -2.06 5.85 0.30
N TYR A 47 -2.05 5.40 -0.93
CA TYR A 47 -1.66 4.03 -1.30
C TYR A 47 -0.40 4.03 -2.13
N VAL A 48 0.46 3.05 -1.90
CA VAL A 48 1.69 2.84 -2.66
C VAL A 48 1.84 1.35 -3.02
N HIS A 49 2.24 1.07 -4.24
CA HIS A 49 2.47 -0.32 -4.64
C HIS A 49 3.73 -0.87 -3.97
N ALA A 50 3.67 -2.11 -3.51
CA ALA A 50 4.80 -2.73 -2.80
C ALA A 50 6.08 -2.79 -3.65
N ASP A 51 5.96 -2.97 -4.96
CA ASP A 51 7.13 -2.98 -5.85
C ASP A 51 7.83 -1.62 -5.90
N ASP A 52 7.08 -0.52 -5.81
CA ASP A 52 7.65 0.84 -5.74
C ASP A 52 8.38 1.05 -4.41
N VAL A 53 7.84 0.50 -3.32
CA VAL A 53 8.51 0.51 -2.02
C VAL A 53 9.86 -0.22 -2.10
N VAL A 54 9.86 -1.43 -2.66
CA VAL A 54 11.07 -2.25 -2.81
C VAL A 54 12.09 -1.57 -3.71
N ALA A 55 11.66 -1.01 -4.84
CA ALA A 55 12.54 -0.29 -5.77
C ALA A 55 13.17 0.93 -5.10
N THR A 56 12.40 1.68 -4.31
CA THR A 56 12.90 2.83 -3.56
C THR A 56 13.93 2.40 -2.52
N MET A 57 13.62 1.36 -1.74
CA MET A 57 14.56 0.83 -0.75
C MET A 57 15.87 0.39 -1.39
N ALA A 58 15.79 -0.34 -2.50
CA ALA A 58 16.97 -0.79 -3.24
C ALA A 58 17.81 0.38 -3.75
N ALA A 59 17.16 1.44 -4.25
CA ALA A 59 17.84 2.63 -4.74
C ALA A 59 18.53 3.42 -3.62
N MET A 60 18.05 3.31 -2.39
CA MET A 60 18.62 4.04 -1.24
C MET A 60 19.82 3.32 -0.61
N VAL A 61 19.95 2.02 -0.78
CA VAL A 61 21.04 1.23 -0.20
C VAL A 61 22.39 1.69 -0.75
N GLY A 62 23.35 1.92 0.15
CA GLY A 62 24.72 2.28 -0.22
C GLY A 62 24.89 3.71 -0.73
N ARG A 63 23.87 4.55 -0.63
CA ARG A 63 23.93 5.96 -1.03
C ARG A 63 23.93 6.89 0.18
N PRO A 64 24.56 8.07 0.07
CA PRO A 64 24.45 9.09 1.11
C PRO A 64 23.03 9.65 1.15
N HIS A 65 22.58 10.00 2.34
CA HIS A 65 21.24 10.54 2.58
C HIS A 65 21.32 11.90 3.28
N GLN A 66 20.44 12.82 2.89
CA GLN A 66 20.36 14.15 3.47
C GLN A 66 19.55 14.18 4.76
N HIS A 67 18.66 13.19 4.94
CA HIS A 67 17.73 13.10 6.07
C HIS A 67 17.76 11.70 6.68
N GLU A 68 17.36 11.62 7.93
CA GLU A 68 17.24 10.34 8.64
C GLU A 68 15.91 9.65 8.40
N VAL A 69 14.88 10.41 8.01
CA VAL A 69 13.51 9.93 7.79
C VAL A 69 12.97 10.43 6.47
N TYR A 70 12.37 9.53 5.71
CA TYR A 70 11.70 9.83 4.45
C TYR A 70 10.28 9.28 4.47
N ASN A 71 9.35 10.04 3.91
CA ASN A 71 7.98 9.57 3.67
C ASN A 71 7.91 8.96 2.27
N LEU A 72 7.21 7.85 2.15
CA LEU A 72 7.02 7.12 0.89
C LEU A 72 5.54 6.81 0.69
N GLY A 73 4.98 7.47 -0.28
CA GLY A 73 3.59 7.30 -0.66
C GLY A 73 3.33 7.68 -2.09
#